data_307a278e6556117642431743940f3e81
#
_entry.id   307a278e6556117642431743940f3e81
#
_cell.length_a   1.000
_cell.length_b   1.000
_cell.length_c   1.000
_cell.angle_alpha   90.00
_cell.angle_beta   90.00
_cell.angle_gamma   90.00
#
_symmetry.space_group_name_H-M   'P 1'
#
loop_
_entity.id
_entity.type
_entity.pdbx_description
1 polymer ?
#
loop_
_entity_poly.entity_id
_entity_poly.type
_entity_poly.pdbx_seq_one_letter_code
_entity_poly.pdbx_strand_id
1 'polypeptide(L)'
;MVKKRILVFSGYYIPGYKGGGPIRSLENIFNQLSEDIDFYLVTLNRDLGDKKPYKGINTNTWTTVGKVSVFYIDGSYLKRSAFNEILEKVQPDTIYLNSLFSFYFSIYILWLLSISRFNRIRLLLAPRGELSAGALKEKKIKKFFFILLTKHLKIYKNLKWHASSELEFSDIKKQYDKYRRIYIASNLVDDTKMKSYDVVNLSKNKGEIRIIFLSRITKKKNLYFAIESLSNLKGNVIFDVYGPHEDQAYIEKCKKLVLNLPSNIRVSFKGDVMRDKIFQLFV
;
A
#
# COMPACT_ATOMS: atom_id res chain seq x y z
N MET A 1 13.84 29.20 -1.46
CA MET A 1 13.48 28.52 -2.72
C MET A 1 11.98 28.24 -2.72
N VAL A 2 11.30 28.34 -3.87
CA VAL A 2 9.90 27.94 -3.97
C VAL A 2 9.82 26.41 -3.90
N LYS A 3 9.02 25.87 -2.98
CA LYS A 3 8.82 24.43 -2.85
C LYS A 3 8.19 23.84 -4.12
N LYS A 4 8.60 22.64 -4.50
CA LYS A 4 7.97 21.92 -5.61
C LYS A 4 6.63 21.35 -5.17
N ARG A 5 5.64 21.45 -6.02
CA ARG A 5 4.28 20.92 -5.78
C ARG A 5 4.14 19.55 -6.42
N ILE A 6 3.83 18.54 -5.59
CA ILE A 6 3.59 17.18 -6.06
C ILE A 6 2.12 16.81 -5.78
N LEU A 7 1.39 16.56 -6.86
CA LEU A 7 0.02 16.04 -6.77
C LEU A 7 0.06 14.52 -6.82
N VAL A 8 -0.39 13.89 -5.74
CA VAL A 8 -0.38 12.45 -5.57
C VAL A 8 -1.78 11.89 -5.78
N PHE A 9 -1.89 10.82 -6.54
CA PHE A 9 -3.14 10.05 -6.70
C PHE A 9 -2.98 8.68 -6.06
N SER A 10 -3.84 8.36 -5.10
CA SER A 10 -3.89 7.06 -4.43
C SER A 10 -5.33 6.68 -4.13
N GLY A 11 -5.68 5.40 -4.31
CA GLY A 11 -7.04 4.95 -4.04
C GLY A 11 -7.44 5.11 -2.57
N TYR A 12 -6.50 4.98 -1.64
CA TYR A 12 -6.78 4.97 -0.19
C TYR A 12 -5.72 5.74 0.58
N TYR A 13 -6.16 6.42 1.64
CA TYR A 13 -5.30 7.13 2.59
C TYR A 13 -5.92 7.14 3.99
N ILE A 14 -5.19 7.63 5.00
CA ILE A 14 -5.72 7.78 6.37
C ILE A 14 -7.00 8.63 6.37
N PRO A 15 -7.98 8.29 7.22
CA PRO A 15 -7.93 7.35 8.34
C PRO A 15 -8.06 5.88 7.92
N GLY A 16 -8.18 5.57 6.62
CA GLY A 16 -8.21 4.20 6.13
C GLY A 16 -6.92 3.43 6.42
N TYR A 17 -7.05 2.13 6.58
CA TYR A 17 -5.93 1.22 6.86
C TYR A 17 -5.97 -0.08 6.04
N LYS A 18 -7.13 -0.44 5.48
CA LYS A 18 -7.31 -1.68 4.72
C LYS A 18 -6.49 -1.70 3.42
N GLY A 19 -6.18 -0.52 2.85
CA GLY A 19 -5.28 -0.39 1.71
C GLY A 19 -3.84 -0.81 1.99
N GLY A 20 -3.47 -0.95 3.27
CA GLY A 20 -2.21 -1.54 3.72
C GLY A 20 -0.96 -0.69 3.47
N GLY A 21 0.13 -1.33 3.06
CA GLY A 21 1.46 -0.74 2.91
C GLY A 21 1.54 0.57 2.11
N PRO A 22 0.85 0.74 0.98
CA PRO A 22 0.87 1.99 0.22
C PRO A 22 0.43 3.23 1.00
N ILE A 23 -0.56 3.11 1.90
CA ILE A 23 -1.00 4.21 2.78
C ILE A 23 0.16 4.67 3.65
N ARG A 24 0.88 3.71 4.26
CA ARG A 24 2.03 3.99 5.14
C ARG A 24 3.20 4.59 4.40
N SER A 25 3.51 4.04 3.22
CA SER A 25 4.57 4.61 2.38
C SER A 25 4.32 6.07 2.04
N LEU A 26 3.08 6.45 1.72
CA LEU A 26 2.73 7.84 1.43
C LEU A 26 2.80 8.71 2.67
N GLU A 27 2.28 8.26 3.81
CA GLU A 27 2.34 8.98 5.09
C GLU A 27 3.80 9.30 5.45
N ASN A 28 4.71 8.32 5.34
CA ASN A 28 6.12 8.51 5.65
C ASN A 28 6.80 9.49 4.67
N ILE A 29 6.48 9.39 3.36
CA ILE A 29 6.97 10.34 2.36
C ILE A 29 6.54 11.77 2.73
N PHE A 30 5.27 11.98 3.05
CA PHE A 30 4.77 13.31 3.37
C PHE A 30 5.37 13.85 4.67
N ASN A 31 5.53 13.02 5.69
CA ASN A 31 6.12 13.44 6.96
C ASN A 31 7.59 13.84 6.84
N GLN A 32 8.38 13.14 6.02
CA GLN A 32 9.82 13.34 5.94
C GLN A 32 10.23 14.37 4.88
N LEU A 33 9.48 14.52 3.78
CA LEU A 33 9.88 15.38 2.67
C LEU A 33 9.08 16.70 2.56
N SER A 34 8.17 16.98 3.49
CA SER A 34 7.33 18.18 3.45
C SER A 34 8.08 19.50 3.74
N GLU A 35 9.30 19.43 4.19
CA GLU A 35 10.13 20.64 4.34
C GLU A 35 10.53 21.21 2.98
N ASP A 36 10.78 20.34 2.00
CA ASP A 36 11.23 20.70 0.66
C ASP A 36 10.12 20.66 -0.40
N ILE A 37 9.00 19.98 -0.11
CA ILE A 37 7.97 19.65 -1.08
C ILE A 37 6.59 19.93 -0.49
N ASP A 38 5.75 20.62 -1.28
CA ASP A 38 4.31 20.77 -0.99
C ASP A 38 3.54 19.58 -1.59
N PHE A 39 3.01 18.74 -0.74
CA PHE A 39 2.24 17.57 -1.16
C PHE A 39 0.74 17.84 -1.15
N TYR A 40 0.09 17.43 -2.25
CA TYR A 40 -1.35 17.41 -2.43
C TYR A 40 -1.77 15.98 -2.76
N LEU A 41 -2.75 15.44 -2.08
CA LEU A 41 -3.21 14.07 -2.29
C LEU A 41 -4.70 14.05 -2.68
N VAL A 42 -5.02 13.33 -3.74
CA VAL A 42 -6.40 12.96 -4.10
C VAL A 42 -6.61 11.49 -3.80
N THR A 43 -7.63 11.19 -3.01
CA THR A 43 -7.94 9.82 -2.55
C THR A 43 -9.45 9.62 -2.41
N LEU A 44 -9.92 8.37 -2.36
CA LEU A 44 -11.33 8.10 -2.08
C LEU A 44 -11.71 8.53 -0.66
N ASN A 45 -12.96 8.91 -0.50
CA ASN A 45 -13.54 9.25 0.81
C ASN A 45 -13.90 8.04 1.67
N ARG A 46 -13.45 6.83 1.30
CA ARG A 46 -13.76 5.55 1.98
C ARG A 46 -12.59 4.57 1.88
N ASP A 47 -12.56 3.59 2.78
CA ASP A 47 -11.52 2.57 2.77
C ASP A 47 -11.81 1.44 1.77
N LEU A 48 -10.82 0.60 1.54
CA LEU A 48 -10.91 -0.55 0.65
C LEU A 48 -12.06 -1.47 1.05
N GLY A 49 -12.98 -1.69 0.11
CA GLY A 49 -14.16 -2.54 0.31
C GLY A 49 -15.32 -1.89 1.07
N ASP A 50 -15.16 -0.67 1.60
CA ASP A 50 -16.23 0.01 2.33
C ASP A 50 -17.20 0.72 1.37
N LYS A 51 -18.48 0.64 1.71
CA LYS A 51 -19.55 1.34 0.97
C LYS A 51 -19.80 2.75 1.52
N LYS A 52 -19.52 2.98 2.80
CA LYS A 52 -19.75 4.25 3.49
C LYS A 52 -18.48 5.11 3.51
N PRO A 53 -18.61 6.44 3.41
CA PRO A 53 -17.48 7.34 3.56
C PRO A 53 -16.94 7.33 5.00
N TYR A 54 -15.72 7.82 5.17
CA TYR A 54 -15.14 8.04 6.50
C TYR A 54 -15.99 9.01 7.32
N LYS A 55 -16.17 8.70 8.59
CA LYS A 55 -16.86 9.60 9.52
C LYS A 55 -16.00 10.84 9.80
N GLY A 56 -16.63 12.01 9.82
CA GLY A 56 -15.96 13.27 10.17
C GLY A 56 -15.02 13.83 9.09
N ILE A 57 -14.99 13.26 7.89
CA ILE A 57 -14.19 13.78 6.77
C ILE A 57 -15.07 14.59 5.81
N ASN A 58 -14.66 15.82 5.52
CA ASN A 58 -15.28 16.65 4.50
C ASN A 58 -14.92 16.10 3.11
N THR A 59 -15.93 15.79 2.33
CA THR A 59 -15.78 15.23 0.98
C THR A 59 -15.75 16.33 -0.08
N ASN A 60 -14.97 16.15 -1.14
CA ASN A 60 -14.83 17.08 -2.28
C ASN A 60 -14.32 18.48 -1.89
N THR A 61 -13.55 18.54 -0.82
CA THR A 61 -12.87 19.74 -0.35
C THR A 61 -11.45 19.42 0.11
N TRP A 62 -10.57 20.42 0.06
CA TRP A 62 -9.20 20.27 0.57
C TRP A 62 -9.20 20.35 2.10
N THR A 63 -8.58 19.39 2.73
CA THR A 63 -8.42 19.30 4.19
C THR A 63 -6.96 18.99 4.51
N THR A 64 -6.38 19.68 5.47
CA THR A 64 -5.00 19.38 5.92
C THR A 64 -5.01 18.17 6.84
N VAL A 65 -4.21 17.16 6.53
CA VAL A 65 -4.03 15.94 7.32
C VAL A 65 -2.54 15.74 7.56
N GLY A 66 -2.08 15.99 8.77
CA GLY A 66 -0.65 16.04 9.07
C GLY A 66 0.05 17.13 8.25
N LYS A 67 1.00 16.75 7.41
CA LYS A 67 1.80 17.64 6.57
C LYS A 67 1.36 17.66 5.09
N VAL A 68 0.18 17.15 4.75
CA VAL A 68 -0.32 17.05 3.38
C VAL A 68 -1.71 17.65 3.24
N SER A 69 -1.98 18.34 2.13
CA SER A 69 -3.33 18.75 1.73
C SER A 69 -4.02 17.59 1.03
N VAL A 70 -5.13 17.08 1.59
CA VAL A 70 -5.86 15.92 1.10
C VAL A 70 -7.22 16.32 0.55
N PHE A 71 -7.55 15.81 -0.63
CA PHE A 71 -8.87 15.92 -1.24
C PHE A 71 -9.53 14.54 -1.24
N TYR A 72 -10.48 14.34 -0.34
CA TYR A 72 -11.25 13.10 -0.28
C TYR A 72 -12.38 13.16 -1.30
N ILE A 73 -12.18 12.46 -2.43
CA ILE A 73 -13.12 12.52 -3.54
C ILE A 73 -14.24 11.49 -3.38
N ASP A 74 -15.48 11.94 -3.62
CA ASP A 74 -16.62 11.03 -3.74
C ASP A 74 -16.68 10.38 -5.12
N GLY A 75 -17.27 9.18 -5.21
CA GLY A 75 -17.42 8.47 -6.49
C GLY A 75 -18.20 9.25 -7.54
N SER A 76 -19.19 10.07 -7.13
CA SER A 76 -19.97 10.95 -8.02
C SER A 76 -19.15 12.12 -8.58
N TYR A 77 -18.06 12.47 -7.91
CA TYR A 77 -17.18 13.58 -8.29
C TYR A 77 -15.98 13.12 -9.14
N LEU A 78 -15.86 11.83 -9.47
CA LEU A 78 -14.83 11.25 -10.33
C LEU A 78 -15.09 11.57 -11.81
N LYS A 79 -15.11 12.85 -12.18
CA LYS A 79 -15.38 13.36 -13.52
C LYS A 79 -14.30 14.34 -14.01
N ARG A 80 -14.20 14.51 -15.32
CA ARG A 80 -13.17 15.33 -15.96
C ARG A 80 -13.10 16.76 -15.42
N SER A 81 -14.25 17.40 -15.17
CA SER A 81 -14.30 18.76 -14.64
C SER A 81 -13.61 18.88 -13.27
N ALA A 82 -13.86 17.92 -12.36
CA ALA A 82 -13.26 17.90 -11.04
C ALA A 82 -11.74 17.72 -11.08
N PHE A 83 -11.25 16.82 -11.94
CA PHE A 83 -9.79 16.64 -12.08
C PHE A 83 -9.12 17.86 -12.72
N ASN A 84 -9.76 18.52 -13.69
CA ASN A 84 -9.25 19.77 -14.26
C ASN A 84 -9.18 20.87 -13.20
N GLU A 85 -10.23 21.03 -12.39
CA GLU A 85 -10.30 22.00 -11.29
C GLU A 85 -9.18 21.76 -10.27
N ILE A 86 -8.95 20.50 -9.90
CA ILE A 86 -7.84 20.10 -9.01
C ILE A 86 -6.48 20.46 -9.63
N LEU A 87 -6.27 20.17 -10.92
CA LEU A 87 -5.02 20.47 -11.62
C LEU A 87 -4.77 21.98 -11.75
N GLU A 88 -5.82 22.74 -12.05
CA GLU A 88 -5.75 24.20 -12.13
C GLU A 88 -5.44 24.84 -10.78
N LYS A 89 -6.06 24.35 -9.71
CA LYS A 89 -5.84 24.85 -8.35
C LYS A 89 -4.44 24.53 -7.83
N VAL A 90 -3.98 23.28 -8.02
CA VAL A 90 -2.69 22.83 -7.48
C VAL A 90 -1.53 23.27 -8.36
N GLN A 91 -1.69 23.29 -9.68
CA GLN A 91 -0.62 23.56 -10.65
C GLN A 91 0.65 22.76 -10.33
N PRO A 92 0.58 21.41 -10.35
CA PRO A 92 1.68 20.59 -9.88
C PRO A 92 2.87 20.56 -10.84
N ASP A 93 4.09 20.53 -10.28
CA ASP A 93 5.32 20.26 -11.05
C ASP A 93 5.45 18.79 -11.45
N THR A 94 4.86 17.91 -10.62
CA THR A 94 4.90 16.47 -10.81
C THR A 94 3.60 15.85 -10.34
N ILE A 95 3.09 14.89 -11.10
CA ILE A 95 2.00 14.00 -10.69
C ILE A 95 2.57 12.64 -10.34
N TYR A 96 2.23 12.13 -9.14
CA TYR A 96 2.68 10.85 -8.63
C TYR A 96 1.51 9.90 -8.48
N LEU A 97 1.50 8.85 -9.32
CA LEU A 97 0.46 7.83 -9.39
C LEU A 97 0.88 6.61 -8.55
N ASN A 98 0.03 6.21 -7.60
CA ASN A 98 0.32 5.10 -6.67
C ASN A 98 -0.60 3.90 -6.91
N SER A 99 -0.55 3.33 -8.08
CA SER A 99 -1.09 2.04 -8.52
C SER A 99 -0.98 1.98 -10.04
N LEU A 100 -0.71 0.81 -10.58
CA LEU A 100 -0.71 0.58 -12.02
C LEU A 100 -2.13 0.29 -12.53
N PHE A 101 -2.90 -0.49 -11.77
CA PHE A 101 -4.20 -1.01 -12.20
C PHE A 101 -5.40 -0.14 -11.79
N SER A 102 -5.18 0.97 -11.09
CA SER A 102 -6.26 1.87 -10.73
C SER A 102 -6.79 2.61 -11.96
N PHE A 103 -8.07 2.38 -12.30
CA PHE A 103 -8.68 3.07 -13.43
C PHE A 103 -8.71 4.59 -13.19
N TYR A 104 -9.34 5.06 -12.13
CA TYR A 104 -9.52 6.48 -11.86
C TYR A 104 -8.25 7.21 -11.45
N PHE A 105 -7.39 6.57 -10.64
CA PHE A 105 -6.19 7.21 -10.05
C PHE A 105 -4.90 6.99 -10.83
N SER A 106 -4.99 6.29 -11.99
CA SER A 106 -3.84 6.12 -12.88
C SER A 106 -4.24 6.24 -14.35
N ILE A 107 -5.02 5.32 -14.89
CA ILE A 107 -5.32 5.28 -16.33
C ILE A 107 -6.10 6.51 -16.79
N TYR A 108 -7.16 6.86 -16.06
CA TYR A 108 -7.99 8.01 -16.38
C TYR A 108 -7.21 9.34 -16.29
N ILE A 109 -6.32 9.46 -15.29
CA ILE A 109 -5.45 10.63 -15.17
C ILE A 109 -4.49 10.72 -16.35
N LEU A 110 -3.84 9.62 -16.76
CA LEU A 110 -2.95 9.60 -17.91
C LEU A 110 -3.69 9.96 -19.21
N TRP A 111 -4.88 9.40 -19.41
CA TRP A 111 -5.72 9.75 -20.54
C TRP A 111 -6.11 11.22 -20.54
N LEU A 112 -6.59 11.74 -19.40
CA LEU A 112 -6.98 13.14 -19.24
C LEU A 112 -5.82 14.09 -19.56
N LEU A 113 -4.61 13.79 -19.05
CA LEU A 113 -3.42 14.59 -19.30
C LEU A 113 -3.00 14.56 -20.78
N SER A 114 -3.19 13.44 -21.48
CA SER A 114 -2.85 13.32 -22.91
C SER A 114 -3.68 14.22 -23.83
N ILE A 115 -4.90 14.56 -23.40
CA ILE A 115 -5.84 15.43 -24.16
C ILE A 115 -6.01 16.82 -23.58
N SER A 116 -5.25 17.18 -22.56
CA SER A 116 -5.37 18.45 -21.84
C SER A 116 -4.15 19.36 -22.07
N ARG A 117 -4.30 20.64 -21.68
CA ARG A 117 -3.18 21.61 -21.64
C ARG A 117 -2.09 21.27 -20.62
N PHE A 118 -2.34 20.28 -19.74
CA PHE A 118 -1.45 19.84 -18.68
C PHE A 118 -0.45 18.75 -19.12
N ASN A 119 -0.27 18.52 -20.42
CA ASN A 119 0.55 17.44 -20.98
C ASN A 119 2.07 17.57 -20.71
N ARG A 120 2.54 18.71 -20.20
CA ARG A 120 3.97 18.97 -19.86
C ARG A 120 4.34 18.61 -18.41
N ILE A 121 3.35 18.25 -17.56
CA ILE A 121 3.62 17.89 -16.17
C ILE A 121 4.44 16.59 -16.12
N ARG A 122 5.43 16.53 -15.24
CA ARG A 122 6.22 15.31 -15.03
C ARG A 122 5.36 14.23 -14.40
N LEU A 123 5.47 13.00 -14.90
CA LEU A 123 4.69 11.87 -14.43
C LEU A 123 5.61 10.84 -13.77
N LEU A 124 5.24 10.40 -12.57
CA LEU A 124 5.89 9.34 -11.81
C LEU A 124 4.83 8.29 -11.44
N LEU A 125 5.12 7.02 -11.69
CA LEU A 125 4.22 5.90 -11.38
C LEU A 125 4.93 4.88 -10.49
N ALA A 126 4.32 4.57 -9.34
CA ALA A 126 4.73 3.47 -8.48
C ALA A 126 3.70 2.34 -8.53
N PRO A 127 4.03 1.16 -9.05
CA PRO A 127 3.13 0.00 -9.09
C PRO A 127 2.82 -0.62 -7.72
N ARG A 128 3.64 -0.34 -6.72
CA ARG A 128 3.44 -0.82 -5.33
C ARG A 128 3.28 -2.34 -5.23
N GLY A 129 4.15 -3.08 -5.94
CA GLY A 129 4.18 -4.55 -5.93
C GLY A 129 3.06 -5.21 -6.74
N GLU A 130 2.28 -4.46 -7.52
CA GLU A 130 1.17 -5.00 -8.32
C GLU A 130 1.65 -5.87 -9.50
N LEU A 131 2.92 -5.73 -9.92
CA LEU A 131 3.54 -6.53 -10.98
C LEU A 131 4.27 -7.78 -10.47
N SER A 132 4.30 -8.02 -9.15
CA SER A 132 4.91 -9.22 -8.58
C SER A 132 4.18 -10.49 -9.06
N ALA A 133 4.92 -11.60 -9.14
CA ALA A 133 4.37 -12.88 -9.61
C ALA A 133 3.12 -13.33 -8.84
N GLY A 134 3.11 -13.10 -7.51
CA GLY A 134 1.94 -13.38 -6.66
C GLY A 134 0.75 -12.48 -6.98
N ALA A 135 0.99 -11.16 -7.14
CA ALA A 135 -0.06 -10.22 -7.47
C ALA A 135 -0.64 -10.48 -8.89
N LEU A 136 0.18 -10.87 -9.85
CA LEU A 136 -0.28 -11.17 -11.21
C LEU A 136 -1.11 -12.45 -11.31
N LYS A 137 -0.98 -13.39 -10.36
CA LYS A 137 -1.83 -14.59 -10.30
C LYS A 137 -3.28 -14.25 -9.95
N GLU A 138 -3.49 -13.19 -9.16
CA GLU A 138 -4.83 -12.69 -8.85
C GLU A 138 -5.43 -12.01 -10.07
N LYS A 139 -6.66 -12.41 -10.47
CA LYS A 139 -7.36 -11.90 -11.67
C LYS A 139 -6.48 -11.95 -12.94
N LYS A 140 -5.69 -13.02 -13.10
CA LYS A 140 -4.63 -13.22 -14.11
C LYS A 140 -5.06 -12.78 -15.52
N ILE A 141 -6.22 -13.22 -15.97
CA ILE A 141 -6.73 -12.93 -17.34
C ILE A 141 -6.93 -11.42 -17.53
N LYS A 142 -7.60 -10.75 -16.57
CA LYS A 142 -7.84 -9.30 -16.66
C LYS A 142 -6.54 -8.49 -16.67
N LYS A 143 -5.58 -8.86 -15.82
CA LYS A 143 -4.28 -8.19 -15.75
C LYS A 143 -3.43 -8.43 -16.99
N PHE A 144 -3.48 -9.63 -17.55
CA PHE A 144 -2.79 -9.95 -18.79
C PHE A 144 -3.27 -9.06 -19.96
N PHE A 145 -4.58 -8.99 -20.19
CA PHE A 145 -5.13 -8.13 -21.24
C PHE A 145 -4.88 -6.64 -20.98
N PHE A 146 -4.93 -6.21 -19.72
CA PHE A 146 -4.60 -4.84 -19.35
C PHE A 146 -3.14 -4.50 -19.71
N ILE A 147 -2.19 -5.35 -19.34
CA ILE A 147 -0.76 -5.15 -19.64
C ILE A 147 -0.53 -5.14 -21.16
N LEU A 148 -1.15 -6.07 -21.89
CA LEU A 148 -1.05 -6.14 -23.34
C LEU A 148 -1.57 -4.85 -24.02
N LEU A 149 -2.74 -4.39 -23.61
CA LEU A 149 -3.38 -3.17 -24.12
C LEU A 149 -2.55 -1.93 -23.82
N THR A 150 -2.08 -1.77 -22.59
CA THR A 150 -1.29 -0.60 -22.18
C THR A 150 0.08 -0.55 -22.84
N LYS A 151 0.68 -1.70 -23.15
CA LYS A 151 1.89 -1.81 -23.98
C LYS A 151 1.61 -1.39 -25.43
N HIS A 152 0.56 -1.93 -26.03
CA HIS A 152 0.18 -1.63 -27.41
C HIS A 152 -0.12 -0.15 -27.60
N LEU A 153 -0.92 0.42 -26.72
CA LEU A 153 -1.28 1.85 -26.74
C LEU A 153 -0.17 2.76 -26.22
N LYS A 154 0.95 2.22 -25.76
CA LYS A 154 2.11 2.96 -25.23
C LYS A 154 1.74 3.96 -24.10
N ILE A 155 0.72 3.66 -23.30
CA ILE A 155 0.17 4.55 -22.28
C ILE A 155 1.25 5.06 -21.31
N TYR A 156 2.22 4.20 -20.97
CA TYR A 156 3.28 4.50 -19.99
C TYR A 156 4.60 4.99 -20.61
N LYS A 157 4.61 5.32 -21.92
CA LYS A 157 5.86 5.67 -22.65
C LYS A 157 6.61 6.86 -22.06
N ASN A 158 5.90 7.88 -21.62
CA ASN A 158 6.47 9.19 -21.27
C ASN A 158 6.61 9.42 -19.75
N LEU A 159 6.34 8.41 -18.92
CA LEU A 159 6.45 8.54 -17.48
C LEU A 159 7.75 7.93 -16.93
N LYS A 160 8.10 8.35 -15.71
CA LYS A 160 9.12 7.74 -14.89
C LYS A 160 8.48 6.69 -13.99
N TRP A 161 9.20 5.60 -13.73
CA TRP A 161 8.75 4.56 -12.82
C TRP A 161 9.50 4.66 -11.49
N HIS A 162 8.78 4.49 -10.41
CA HIS A 162 9.33 4.34 -9.07
C HIS A 162 9.20 2.90 -8.61
N ALA A 163 10.30 2.22 -8.42
CA ALA A 163 10.39 0.91 -7.79
C ALA A 163 10.85 1.06 -6.34
N SER A 164 10.18 0.40 -5.40
CA SER A 164 10.53 0.43 -3.97
C SER A 164 11.68 -0.52 -3.60
N SER A 165 12.11 -1.37 -4.53
CA SER A 165 13.19 -2.34 -4.35
C SER A 165 13.72 -2.83 -5.70
N GLU A 166 14.88 -3.50 -5.67
CA GLU A 166 15.45 -4.19 -6.85
C GLU A 166 14.50 -5.27 -7.40
N LEU A 167 13.76 -5.93 -6.53
CA LEU A 167 12.78 -6.93 -6.95
C LEU A 167 11.64 -6.27 -7.74
N GLU A 168 11.08 -5.16 -7.26
CA GLU A 168 10.05 -4.41 -7.97
C GLU A 168 10.58 -3.82 -9.28
N PHE A 169 11.83 -3.34 -9.30
CA PHE A 169 12.49 -2.92 -10.53
C PHE A 169 12.52 -4.04 -11.57
N SER A 170 12.92 -5.26 -11.16
CA SER A 170 12.95 -6.44 -12.01
C SER A 170 11.57 -6.83 -12.51
N ASP A 171 10.54 -6.76 -11.65
CA ASP A 171 9.15 -7.02 -12.01
C ASP A 171 8.62 -6.02 -13.04
N ILE A 172 8.93 -4.72 -12.89
CA ILE A 172 8.58 -3.68 -13.87
C ILE A 172 9.29 -3.96 -15.20
N LYS A 173 10.58 -4.21 -15.17
CA LYS A 173 11.40 -4.46 -16.35
C LYS A 173 10.91 -5.70 -17.11
N LYS A 174 10.53 -6.76 -16.41
CA LYS A 174 9.98 -7.98 -17.02
C LYS A 174 8.69 -7.73 -17.79
N GLN A 175 7.82 -6.84 -17.27
CA GLN A 175 6.56 -6.52 -17.92
C GLN A 175 6.66 -5.38 -18.93
N TYR A 176 7.54 -4.39 -18.71
CA TYR A 176 7.67 -3.17 -19.49
C TYR A 176 9.13 -2.91 -19.88
N ASP A 177 9.77 -3.88 -20.53
CA ASP A 177 11.19 -3.90 -20.91
C ASP A 177 11.66 -2.71 -21.75
N LYS A 178 10.77 -2.13 -22.56
CA LYS A 178 11.05 -0.98 -23.43
C LYS A 178 11.15 0.34 -22.68
N TYR A 179 10.71 0.41 -21.40
CA TYR A 179 10.74 1.63 -20.61
C TYR A 179 12.01 1.69 -19.78
N ARG A 180 12.87 2.70 -20.07
CA ARG A 180 14.22 2.83 -19.47
C ARG A 180 14.27 3.75 -18.25
N ARG A 181 13.17 4.47 -17.91
CA ARG A 181 13.17 5.48 -16.85
C ARG A 181 12.61 4.90 -15.55
N ILE A 182 13.25 3.85 -15.05
CA ILE A 182 12.90 3.21 -13.78
C ILE A 182 13.92 3.63 -12.74
N TYR A 183 13.46 4.18 -11.63
CA TYR A 183 14.27 4.62 -10.50
C TYR A 183 13.93 3.83 -9.27
N ILE A 184 14.95 3.41 -8.53
CA ILE A 184 14.78 2.69 -7.27
C ILE A 184 14.89 3.70 -6.14
N ALA A 185 13.86 3.75 -5.30
CA ALA A 185 13.86 4.49 -4.05
C ALA A 185 13.08 3.68 -3.00
N SER A 186 13.76 3.25 -1.95
CA SER A 186 13.16 2.45 -0.88
C SER A 186 12.06 3.21 -0.16
N ASN A 187 11.08 2.47 0.37
CA ASN A 187 10.07 3.08 1.22
C ASN A 187 10.71 3.68 2.47
N LEU A 188 10.35 4.92 2.78
CA LEU A 188 10.81 5.59 3.99
C LEU A 188 10.16 4.96 5.23
N VAL A 189 10.92 4.85 6.30
CA VAL A 189 10.50 4.32 7.60
C VAL A 189 10.36 5.48 8.57
N ASP A 190 9.33 5.45 9.41
CA ASP A 190 9.12 6.45 10.46
C ASP A 190 9.92 6.05 11.72
N ASP A 191 11.14 6.54 11.83
CA ASP A 191 12.03 6.25 12.96
C ASP A 191 11.66 7.02 14.23
N THR A 192 10.81 8.04 14.13
CA THR A 192 10.48 8.90 15.28
C THR A 192 9.72 8.14 16.37
N LYS A 193 8.95 7.12 15.99
CA LYS A 193 8.18 6.31 16.94
C LYS A 193 8.97 5.17 17.57
N MET A 194 10.09 4.76 16.98
CA MET A 194 10.94 3.70 17.57
C MET A 194 11.73 4.17 18.78
N LYS A 195 12.02 5.47 18.89
CA LYS A 195 12.83 6.03 19.99
C LYS A 195 12.12 6.14 21.34
N SER A 196 10.83 5.89 21.42
CA SER A 196 10.01 6.09 22.62
C SER A 196 9.63 4.80 23.37
N TYR A 197 10.13 3.66 22.95
CA TYR A 197 9.84 2.40 23.64
C TYR A 197 11.09 1.93 24.40
N ASP A 198 10.97 1.85 25.70
CA ASP A 198 11.96 1.17 26.54
C ASP A 198 11.98 -0.31 26.16
N VAL A 199 13.15 -0.80 25.78
CA VAL A 199 13.33 -2.23 25.50
C VAL A 199 13.20 -2.95 26.84
N VAL A 200 12.05 -3.53 27.11
CA VAL A 200 11.88 -4.42 28.25
C VAL A 200 12.73 -5.65 28.00
N ASN A 201 13.70 -5.87 28.87
CA ASN A 201 14.49 -7.11 28.86
C ASN A 201 13.58 -8.28 29.26
N LEU A 202 12.92 -8.88 28.27
CA LEU A 202 12.17 -10.12 28.49
C LEU A 202 13.15 -11.26 28.77
N SER A 203 13.08 -11.82 29.95
CA SER A 203 13.80 -13.07 30.25
C SER A 203 13.27 -14.17 29.33
N LYS A 204 14.16 -14.77 28.53
CA LYS A 204 13.81 -15.89 27.66
C LYS A 204 14.15 -17.20 28.38
N ASN A 205 13.16 -18.07 28.50
CA ASN A 205 13.38 -19.41 29.01
C ASN A 205 13.95 -20.31 27.91
N LYS A 206 14.96 -21.14 28.27
CA LYS A 206 15.49 -22.10 27.34
C LYS A 206 14.41 -23.12 26.96
N GLY A 207 14.23 -23.34 25.65
CA GLY A 207 13.22 -24.26 25.13
C GLY A 207 11.82 -23.59 24.91
N GLU A 208 11.68 -22.28 25.09
CA GLU A 208 10.46 -21.52 24.80
C GLU A 208 10.72 -20.49 23.69
N ILE A 209 9.78 -20.37 22.73
CA ILE A 209 9.80 -19.34 21.70
C ILE A 209 8.42 -18.73 21.53
N ARG A 210 8.37 -17.38 21.43
CA ARG A 210 7.19 -16.61 21.06
C ARG A 210 7.39 -16.05 19.65
N ILE A 211 6.44 -16.30 18.78
CA ILE A 211 6.46 -15.89 17.37
C ILE A 211 5.21 -15.02 17.12
N ILE A 212 5.39 -13.96 16.36
CA ILE A 212 4.29 -13.08 15.95
C ILE A 212 4.19 -13.09 14.43
N PHE A 213 2.98 -13.35 13.92
CA PHE A 213 2.60 -13.07 12.55
C PHE A 213 1.75 -11.81 12.54
N LEU A 214 2.25 -10.73 11.93
CA LEU A 214 1.55 -9.45 11.87
C LEU A 214 1.35 -9.04 10.41
N SER A 215 0.20 -9.37 9.85
CA SER A 215 -0.16 -9.05 8.46
C SER A 215 -1.63 -9.33 8.19
N ARG A 216 -2.17 -8.76 7.09
CA ARG A 216 -3.47 -9.22 6.55
C ARG A 216 -3.42 -10.73 6.29
N ILE A 217 -4.45 -11.46 6.72
CA ILE A 217 -4.50 -12.90 6.54
C ILE A 217 -5.03 -13.22 5.15
N THR A 218 -4.10 -13.38 4.21
CA THR A 218 -4.37 -13.68 2.80
C THR A 218 -3.41 -14.74 2.29
N LYS A 219 -3.76 -15.43 1.21
CA LYS A 219 -2.89 -16.42 0.55
C LYS A 219 -1.51 -15.86 0.20
N LYS A 220 -1.44 -14.58 -0.21
CA LYS A 220 -0.18 -13.89 -0.54
C LYS A 220 0.79 -13.79 0.64
N LYS A 221 0.25 -13.67 1.88
CA LYS A 221 1.06 -13.57 3.10
C LYS A 221 1.46 -14.93 3.68
N ASN A 222 0.92 -15.99 3.12
CA ASN A 222 1.30 -17.38 3.33
C ASN A 222 1.36 -17.84 4.80
N LEU A 223 0.36 -17.43 5.60
CA LEU A 223 0.22 -17.89 6.99
C LEU A 223 0.17 -19.42 7.09
N TYR A 224 -0.43 -20.10 6.10
CA TYR A 224 -0.51 -21.56 6.06
C TYR A 224 0.86 -22.21 6.16
N PHE A 225 1.82 -21.75 5.33
CA PHE A 225 3.19 -22.23 5.36
C PHE A 225 3.88 -21.91 6.69
N ALA A 226 3.65 -20.73 7.26
CA ALA A 226 4.22 -20.37 8.56
C ALA A 226 3.75 -21.34 9.66
N ILE A 227 2.46 -21.69 9.70
CA ILE A 227 1.90 -22.66 10.65
C ILE A 227 2.47 -24.06 10.37
N GLU A 228 2.49 -24.50 9.12
CA GLU A 228 3.00 -25.81 8.71
C GLU A 228 4.47 -26.00 9.12
N SER A 229 5.28 -24.94 8.98
CA SER A 229 6.70 -24.96 9.35
C SER A 229 6.96 -25.17 10.85
N LEU A 230 5.96 -24.95 11.71
CA LEU A 230 6.09 -25.16 13.15
C LEU A 230 6.01 -26.65 13.54
N SER A 231 5.40 -27.51 12.72
CA SER A 231 5.01 -28.89 13.07
C SER A 231 6.17 -29.76 13.60
N ASN A 232 7.40 -29.48 13.20
CA ASN A 232 8.60 -30.25 13.58
C ASN A 232 9.41 -29.58 14.69
N LEU A 233 8.95 -28.47 15.27
CA LEU A 233 9.70 -27.77 16.32
C LEU A 233 9.59 -28.52 17.65
N LYS A 234 10.73 -28.64 18.32
CA LYS A 234 10.84 -29.14 19.69
C LYS A 234 10.86 -27.94 20.65
N GLY A 235 10.30 -28.10 21.84
CA GLY A 235 10.17 -27.03 22.82
C GLY A 235 8.80 -26.33 22.73
N ASN A 236 8.54 -25.43 23.65
CA ASN A 236 7.25 -24.71 23.75
C ASN A 236 7.19 -23.55 22.75
N VAL A 237 6.24 -23.61 21.83
CA VAL A 237 6.04 -22.59 20.81
C VAL A 237 4.71 -21.86 21.04
N ILE A 238 4.76 -20.54 21.19
CA ILE A 238 3.60 -19.67 21.23
C ILE A 238 3.61 -18.84 19.94
N PHE A 239 2.59 -19.00 19.09
CA PHE A 239 2.48 -18.31 17.83
C PHE A 239 1.20 -17.45 17.78
N ASP A 240 1.35 -16.13 17.95
CA ASP A 240 0.26 -15.19 17.92
C ASP A 240 0.08 -14.58 16.51
N VAL A 241 -1.14 -14.69 15.96
CA VAL A 241 -1.49 -14.25 14.61
C VAL A 241 -2.37 -13.02 14.70
N TYR A 242 -1.84 -11.89 14.23
CA TYR A 242 -2.52 -10.60 14.19
C TYR A 242 -2.79 -10.16 12.75
N GLY A 243 -3.97 -9.63 12.51
CA GLY A 243 -4.35 -8.99 11.25
C GLY A 243 -5.78 -9.25 10.80
N PRO A 244 -6.28 -8.41 9.87
CA PRO A 244 -7.64 -8.53 9.36
C PRO A 244 -7.89 -9.82 8.61
N HIS A 245 -9.09 -10.35 8.81
CA HIS A 245 -9.59 -11.59 8.24
C HIS A 245 -10.28 -11.31 6.88
N GLU A 246 -9.48 -11.14 5.80
CA GLU A 246 -10.02 -10.80 4.47
C GLU A 246 -10.51 -12.04 3.69
N ASP A 247 -9.87 -13.20 3.85
CA ASP A 247 -10.19 -14.45 3.13
C ASP A 247 -10.64 -15.51 4.14
N GLN A 248 -11.96 -15.58 4.40
CA GLN A 248 -12.51 -16.49 5.39
C GLN A 248 -12.21 -17.97 5.08
N ALA A 249 -12.28 -18.35 3.81
CA ALA A 249 -11.98 -19.73 3.40
C ALA A 249 -10.51 -20.10 3.67
N TYR A 250 -9.61 -19.15 3.46
CA TYR A 250 -8.19 -19.33 3.75
C TYR A 250 -7.91 -19.43 5.25
N ILE A 251 -8.58 -18.62 6.07
CA ILE A 251 -8.47 -18.65 7.53
C ILE A 251 -8.93 -19.99 8.06
N GLU A 252 -10.08 -20.49 7.61
CA GLU A 252 -10.57 -21.80 8.03
C GLU A 252 -9.62 -22.94 7.64
N LYS A 253 -8.98 -22.84 6.48
CA LYS A 253 -7.90 -23.76 6.09
C LYS A 253 -6.72 -23.69 7.07
N CYS A 254 -6.31 -22.50 7.48
CA CYS A 254 -5.24 -22.32 8.46
C CYS A 254 -5.63 -22.87 9.84
N LYS A 255 -6.86 -22.61 10.31
CA LYS A 255 -7.35 -23.15 11.59
C LYS A 255 -7.42 -24.67 11.61
N LYS A 256 -7.84 -25.32 10.50
CA LYS A 256 -7.79 -26.77 10.39
C LYS A 256 -6.39 -27.35 10.52
N LEU A 257 -5.40 -26.65 9.96
CA LEU A 257 -4.00 -27.06 10.10
C LEU A 257 -3.52 -26.99 11.56
N VAL A 258 -3.96 -25.96 12.30
CA VAL A 258 -3.62 -25.79 13.73
C VAL A 258 -4.09 -26.98 14.58
N LEU A 259 -5.24 -27.59 14.26
CA LEU A 259 -5.76 -28.76 14.98
C LEU A 259 -4.84 -29.99 14.89
N ASN A 260 -3.98 -30.04 13.89
CA ASN A 260 -3.05 -31.16 13.65
C ASN A 260 -1.63 -30.89 14.21
N LEU A 261 -1.42 -29.76 14.89
CA LEU A 261 -0.12 -29.44 15.47
C LEU A 261 0.12 -30.22 16.79
N PRO A 262 1.38 -30.52 17.10
CA PRO A 262 1.76 -31.10 18.40
C PRO A 262 1.34 -30.21 19.58
N SER A 263 1.11 -30.80 20.74
CA SER A 263 0.61 -30.11 21.94
C SER A 263 1.56 -29.06 22.52
N ASN A 264 2.84 -29.12 22.18
CA ASN A 264 3.85 -28.13 22.54
C ASN A 264 3.77 -26.83 21.70
N ILE A 265 2.86 -26.76 20.70
CA ILE A 265 2.69 -25.61 19.82
C ILE A 265 1.30 -25.02 20.02
N ARG A 266 1.26 -23.79 20.49
CA ARG A 266 0.02 -23.02 20.67
C ARG A 266 -0.07 -21.92 19.63
N VAL A 267 -1.11 -21.95 18.78
CA VAL A 267 -1.42 -20.90 17.80
C VAL A 267 -2.69 -20.16 18.23
N SER A 268 -2.62 -18.84 18.30
CA SER A 268 -3.75 -17.98 18.71
C SER A 268 -4.03 -16.92 17.66
N PHE A 269 -5.26 -16.86 17.15
CA PHE A 269 -5.71 -15.81 16.25
C PHE A 269 -6.25 -14.64 17.09
N LYS A 270 -5.55 -13.52 17.09
CA LYS A 270 -5.82 -12.35 17.95
C LYS A 270 -6.67 -11.28 17.26
N GLY A 271 -6.91 -11.41 15.94
CA GLY A 271 -7.63 -10.40 15.17
C GLY A 271 -6.79 -9.15 14.86
N ASP A 272 -7.48 -8.03 14.60
CA ASP A 272 -6.84 -6.78 14.24
C ASP A 272 -6.17 -6.13 15.45
N VAL A 273 -5.07 -5.46 15.20
CA VAL A 273 -4.37 -4.64 16.19
C VAL A 273 -4.27 -3.20 15.69
N MET A 274 -4.61 -2.26 16.56
CA MET A 274 -4.44 -0.84 16.27
C MET A 274 -2.96 -0.47 16.17
N ARG A 275 -2.64 0.47 15.29
CA ARG A 275 -1.27 0.85 14.95
C ARG A 275 -0.41 1.24 16.16
N ASP A 276 -0.99 2.03 17.05
CA ASP A 276 -0.33 2.52 18.29
C ASP A 276 0.03 1.40 19.25
N LYS A 277 -0.64 0.24 19.15
CA LYS A 277 -0.40 -0.94 19.97
C LYS A 277 0.57 -1.96 19.33
N ILE A 278 0.97 -1.77 18.06
CA ILE A 278 1.82 -2.76 17.36
C ILE A 278 3.14 -2.98 18.10
N PHE A 279 3.80 -1.90 18.55
CA PHE A 279 5.08 -2.03 19.24
C PHE A 279 4.95 -2.75 20.58
N GLN A 280 3.82 -2.63 21.27
CA GLN A 280 3.55 -3.34 22.52
C GLN A 280 3.47 -4.86 22.34
N LEU A 281 3.37 -5.37 21.11
CA LEU A 281 3.39 -6.81 20.85
C LEU A 281 4.79 -7.42 20.90
N PHE A 282 5.83 -6.59 20.79
CA PHE A 282 7.22 -7.00 20.72
C PHE A 282 7.99 -6.76 22.04
N VAL A 283 7.29 -6.26 23.05
CA VAL A 283 7.85 -5.90 24.37
C VAL A 283 7.33 -6.83 25.45
#